data_a75f610260e5966da5154383ced388ca
#
_entry.id   a75f610260e5966da5154383ced388ca
#
_cell.length_a   1.000
_cell.length_b   1.000
_cell.length_c   1.000
_cell.angle_alpha   90.00
_cell.angle_beta   90.00
_cell.angle_gamma   90.00
#
_symmetry.space_group_name_H-M   'P 1'
#
loop_
_entity.id
_entity.type
_entity.pdbx_description
1 polymer ?
#
loop_
_entity_poly.entity_id
_entity_poly.type
_entity_poly.pdbx_seq_one_letter_code
_entity_poly.pdbx_strand_id
1 'polypeptide(L)'
;MCKTYGYCRISRKTQNIDRQVRNILAAYPEAKIYKEVFTGTKLQGRKTLDTLLKQVRKGDTIVYDSVSRMSRNAYEGCQLYEELFNKGVELVFIKETHINTSVYREALSKQIDISINTGDNATDNLMNTIIDALNKFQMDLAKKQIELAFGQAQKEVDDLHKRTSEGIETARLNGKHIGGVPGKKLTTKKSKEKKIEIQKHSIDFGGTLNDVDCMKLTGLSRNTYYKYKRELKSELQE
;
A
#
# COMPACT_ATOMS: atom_id res chain seq x y z
N MET A 1 -10.47 5.56 -26.21
CA MET A 1 -11.34 5.64 -25.02
C MET A 1 -10.46 5.70 -23.78
N CYS A 2 -10.68 6.72 -22.94
CA CYS A 2 -10.01 6.82 -21.64
C CYS A 2 -10.50 5.70 -20.73
N LYS A 3 -9.59 5.07 -20.00
CA LYS A 3 -9.90 3.96 -19.08
C LYS A 3 -9.81 4.41 -17.64
N THR A 4 -10.68 3.87 -16.79
CA THR A 4 -10.63 4.12 -15.35
C THR A 4 -10.13 2.88 -14.63
N TYR A 5 -9.17 3.08 -13.73
CA TYR A 5 -8.55 2.05 -12.94
C TYR A 5 -8.73 2.36 -11.45
N GLY A 6 -9.16 1.39 -10.67
CA GLY A 6 -9.22 1.50 -9.23
C GLY A 6 -8.05 0.75 -8.58
N TYR A 7 -7.26 1.40 -7.75
CA TYR A 7 -6.17 0.75 -7.05
C TYR A 7 -6.45 0.62 -5.55
N CYS A 8 -6.46 -0.63 -5.08
CA CYS A 8 -6.71 -0.98 -3.69
C CYS A 8 -5.51 -1.68 -3.07
N ARG A 9 -5.11 -1.28 -1.86
CA ARG A 9 -3.97 -1.88 -1.16
C ARG A 9 -4.28 -2.16 0.31
N ILE A 10 -3.85 -3.34 0.76
CA ILE A 10 -3.82 -3.74 2.17
C ILE A 10 -2.41 -4.17 2.58
N SER A 11 -2.10 -4.08 3.87
CA SER A 11 -0.79 -4.48 4.39
C SER A 11 -0.70 -5.98 4.67
N ARG A 12 -1.80 -6.64 5.03
CA ARG A 12 -1.85 -8.08 5.36
C ARG A 12 -3.06 -8.72 4.70
N LYS A 13 -2.94 -9.99 4.29
CA LYS A 13 -4.04 -10.77 3.69
C LYS A 13 -5.28 -10.91 4.59
N THR A 14 -5.10 -10.76 5.92
CA THR A 14 -6.20 -10.80 6.90
C THR A 14 -7.04 -9.52 6.94
N GLN A 15 -6.58 -8.43 6.31
CA GLN A 15 -7.34 -7.18 6.22
C GLN A 15 -8.35 -7.26 5.08
N ASN A 16 -9.55 -6.69 5.31
CA ASN A 16 -10.58 -6.63 4.28
C ASN A 16 -10.31 -5.48 3.31
N ILE A 17 -10.17 -5.82 2.03
CA ILE A 17 -9.97 -4.87 0.92
C ILE A 17 -11.30 -4.41 0.30
N ASP A 18 -12.41 -5.11 0.57
CA ASP A 18 -13.69 -4.91 -0.11
C ASP A 18 -14.30 -3.53 0.14
N ARG A 19 -14.01 -2.92 1.31
CA ARG A 19 -14.42 -1.54 1.58
C ARG A 19 -13.84 -0.57 0.54
N GLN A 20 -12.55 -0.70 0.21
CA GLN A 20 -11.91 0.17 -0.79
C GLN A 20 -12.51 -0.07 -2.17
N VAL A 21 -12.72 -1.34 -2.53
CA VAL A 21 -13.35 -1.72 -3.81
C VAL A 21 -14.74 -1.13 -3.93
N ARG A 22 -15.57 -1.28 -2.90
CA ARG A 22 -16.92 -0.74 -2.86
C ARG A 22 -16.94 0.78 -3.01
N ASN A 23 -16.06 1.50 -2.28
CA ASN A 23 -15.98 2.96 -2.35
C ASN A 23 -15.58 3.42 -3.76
N ILE A 24 -14.63 2.75 -4.39
CA ILE A 24 -14.19 3.08 -5.75
C ILE A 24 -15.31 2.80 -6.77
N LEU A 25 -15.94 1.61 -6.71
CA LEU A 25 -17.00 1.24 -7.66
C LEU A 25 -18.28 2.06 -7.46
N ALA A 26 -18.54 2.56 -6.25
CA ALA A 26 -19.66 3.48 -6.01
C ALA A 26 -19.48 4.82 -6.73
N ALA A 27 -18.23 5.32 -6.82
CA ALA A 27 -17.93 6.57 -7.53
C ALA A 27 -17.64 6.36 -9.03
N TYR A 28 -17.03 5.22 -9.37
CA TYR A 28 -16.59 4.84 -10.72
C TYR A 28 -16.94 3.38 -11.02
N PRO A 29 -18.22 3.08 -11.42
CA PRO A 29 -18.70 1.72 -11.65
C PRO A 29 -17.90 0.94 -12.71
N GLU A 30 -17.38 1.64 -13.72
CA GLU A 30 -16.59 1.06 -14.82
C GLU A 30 -15.11 0.87 -14.49
N ALA A 31 -14.67 1.15 -13.25
CA ALA A 31 -13.27 1.09 -12.90
C ALA A 31 -12.77 -0.36 -12.86
N LYS A 32 -11.69 -0.65 -13.59
CA LYS A 32 -10.96 -1.91 -13.49
C LYS A 32 -10.15 -1.95 -12.21
N ILE A 33 -10.50 -2.85 -11.27
CA ILE A 33 -9.90 -2.90 -9.93
C ILE A 33 -8.59 -3.70 -9.93
N TYR A 34 -7.55 -3.07 -9.38
CA TYR A 34 -6.23 -3.66 -9.08
C TYR A 34 -6.09 -3.80 -7.56
N LYS A 35 -5.95 -5.05 -7.09
CA LYS A 35 -5.82 -5.38 -5.66
C LYS A 35 -4.39 -5.78 -5.34
N GLU A 36 -3.79 -5.18 -4.33
CA GLU A 36 -2.43 -5.48 -3.89
C GLU A 36 -2.35 -5.75 -2.39
N VAL A 37 -1.56 -6.74 -2.01
CA VAL A 37 -1.18 -7.01 -0.63
C VAL A 37 0.30 -6.66 -0.50
N PHE A 38 0.59 -5.52 0.12
CA PHE A 38 1.96 -5.05 0.27
C PHE A 38 2.17 -4.36 1.63
N THR A 39 3.15 -4.86 2.38
CA THR A 39 3.54 -4.32 3.69
C THR A 39 4.83 -3.51 3.49
N GLY A 40 4.77 -2.23 3.71
CA GLY A 40 5.93 -1.34 3.60
C GLY A 40 5.52 0.08 3.25
N THR A 41 6.46 0.99 3.44
CA THR A 41 6.30 2.41 3.13
C THR A 41 6.82 2.76 1.74
N LYS A 42 7.79 2.00 1.21
CA LYS A 42 8.41 2.22 -0.10
C LYS A 42 7.48 1.84 -1.25
N LEU A 43 7.61 2.53 -2.39
CA LEU A 43 6.91 2.18 -3.63
C LEU A 43 7.52 0.94 -4.29
N GLN A 44 8.83 0.76 -4.16
CA GLN A 44 9.56 -0.34 -4.78
C GLN A 44 9.06 -1.72 -4.34
N GLY A 45 8.87 -2.62 -5.29
CA GLY A 45 8.40 -4.00 -5.05
C GLY A 45 6.89 -4.17 -5.09
N ARG A 46 6.12 -3.14 -5.42
CA ARG A 46 4.66 -3.15 -5.59
C ARG A 46 4.29 -3.61 -7.00
N LYS A 47 4.36 -4.92 -7.23
CA LYS A 47 4.18 -5.53 -8.56
C LYS A 47 2.87 -5.17 -9.25
N THR A 48 1.77 -5.07 -8.50
CA THR A 48 0.47 -4.71 -9.05
C THR A 48 0.41 -3.24 -9.44
N LEU A 49 0.99 -2.35 -8.62
CA LEU A 49 1.13 -0.94 -8.98
C LEU A 49 2.02 -0.78 -10.20
N ASP A 50 3.19 -1.44 -10.25
CA ASP A 50 4.10 -1.37 -11.40
C ASP A 50 3.42 -1.83 -12.70
N THR A 51 2.58 -2.87 -12.63
CA THR A 51 1.79 -3.34 -13.76
C THR A 51 0.78 -2.30 -14.21
N LEU A 52 0.08 -1.66 -13.27
CA LEU A 52 -0.86 -0.58 -13.56
C LEU A 52 -0.16 0.61 -14.21
N LEU A 53 0.95 1.08 -13.65
CA LEU A 53 1.70 2.23 -14.15
C LEU A 53 2.25 2.03 -15.57
N LYS A 54 2.59 0.78 -15.94
CA LYS A 54 2.99 0.42 -17.31
C LYS A 54 1.84 0.45 -18.31
N GLN A 55 0.62 0.20 -17.87
CA GLN A 55 -0.58 0.15 -18.73
C GLN A 55 -1.23 1.52 -18.93
N VAL A 56 -1.12 2.39 -17.94
CA VAL A 56 -1.77 3.69 -17.90
C VAL A 56 -1.20 4.63 -18.97
N ARG A 57 -2.10 5.29 -19.69
CA ARG A 57 -1.80 6.24 -20.77
C ARG A 57 -2.38 7.62 -20.47
N LYS A 58 -1.96 8.62 -21.24
CA LYS A 58 -2.54 9.99 -21.21
C LYS A 58 -4.06 9.92 -21.35
N GLY A 59 -4.77 10.61 -20.47
CA GLY A 59 -6.24 10.65 -20.42
C GLY A 59 -6.88 9.54 -19.59
N ASP A 60 -6.13 8.50 -19.18
CA ASP A 60 -6.67 7.50 -18.25
C ASP A 60 -6.79 8.06 -16.82
N THR A 61 -7.67 7.46 -16.02
CA THR A 61 -7.91 7.84 -14.63
C THR A 61 -7.48 6.73 -13.68
N ILE A 62 -6.74 7.07 -12.62
CA ILE A 62 -6.48 6.17 -11.49
C ILE A 62 -7.21 6.67 -10.26
N VAL A 63 -8.05 5.82 -9.68
CA VAL A 63 -8.85 6.12 -8.49
C VAL A 63 -8.29 5.38 -7.28
N TYR A 64 -8.02 6.12 -6.22
CA TYR A 64 -7.58 5.64 -4.91
C TYR A 64 -8.65 5.93 -3.85
N ASP A 65 -8.86 5.02 -2.89
CA ASP A 65 -9.74 5.27 -1.72
C ASP A 65 -9.19 6.41 -0.85
N SER A 66 -7.85 6.50 -0.73
CA SER A 66 -7.13 7.57 -0.02
C SER A 66 -5.68 7.68 -0.49
N VAL A 67 -5.04 8.81 -0.20
CA VAL A 67 -3.61 9.09 -0.46
C VAL A 67 -2.70 7.97 0.06
N SER A 68 -2.98 7.43 1.24
CA SER A 68 -2.20 6.36 1.86
C SER A 68 -2.22 5.03 1.06
N ARG A 69 -3.13 4.88 0.07
CA ARG A 69 -3.11 3.73 -0.86
C ARG A 69 -2.09 3.91 -1.96
N MET A 70 -1.92 5.15 -2.42
CA MET A 70 -0.88 5.50 -3.39
C MET A 70 0.50 5.41 -2.74
N SER A 71 0.79 6.18 -1.72
CA SER A 71 2.04 6.12 -0.96
C SER A 71 1.84 6.41 0.53
N ARG A 72 2.77 5.91 1.36
CA ARG A 72 2.94 6.23 2.78
C ARG A 72 4.23 6.99 3.05
N ASN A 73 5.04 7.18 2.02
CA ASN A 73 6.21 8.05 2.02
C ASN A 73 5.84 9.32 1.28
N ALA A 74 5.97 10.47 1.94
CA ALA A 74 5.55 11.75 1.39
C ALA A 74 6.33 12.11 0.13
N TYR A 75 7.64 11.95 0.16
CA TYR A 75 8.51 12.27 -0.97
C TYR A 75 8.20 11.41 -2.21
N GLU A 76 8.20 10.07 -2.04
CA GLU A 76 7.88 9.14 -3.14
C GLU A 76 6.46 9.35 -3.68
N GLY A 77 5.52 9.71 -2.79
CA GLY A 77 4.13 9.99 -3.16
C GLY A 77 4.00 11.24 -4.03
N CYS A 78 4.65 12.33 -3.62
CA CYS A 78 4.67 13.57 -4.40
C CYS A 78 5.34 13.38 -5.75
N GLN A 79 6.48 12.68 -5.82
CA GLN A 79 7.16 12.40 -7.07
C GLN A 79 6.29 11.60 -8.04
N LEU A 80 5.65 10.52 -7.56
CA LEU A 80 4.77 9.70 -8.39
C LEU A 80 3.53 10.50 -8.84
N TYR A 81 3.00 11.38 -7.97
CA TYR A 81 1.89 12.26 -8.34
C TYR A 81 2.29 13.20 -9.49
N GLU A 82 3.43 13.88 -9.38
CA GLU A 82 3.94 14.78 -10.42
C GLU A 82 4.24 14.03 -11.73
N GLU A 83 4.86 12.86 -11.66
CA GLU A 83 5.12 12.02 -12.84
C GLU A 83 3.84 11.68 -13.60
N LEU A 84 2.81 11.22 -12.88
CA LEU A 84 1.52 10.84 -13.49
C LEU A 84 0.76 12.05 -14.01
N PHE A 85 0.78 13.16 -13.27
CA PHE A 85 0.20 14.42 -13.72
C PHE A 85 0.84 14.90 -15.05
N ASN A 86 2.18 14.91 -15.11
CA ASN A 86 2.93 15.30 -16.32
C ASN A 86 2.70 14.33 -17.49
N LYS A 87 2.44 13.05 -17.20
CA LYS A 87 2.02 12.05 -18.20
C LYS A 87 0.59 12.25 -18.68
N GLY A 88 -0.14 13.18 -18.07
CA GLY A 88 -1.54 13.48 -18.41
C GLY A 88 -2.54 12.44 -17.91
N VAL A 89 -2.21 11.75 -16.82
CA VAL A 89 -3.10 10.82 -16.13
C VAL A 89 -3.90 11.56 -15.07
N GLU A 90 -5.20 11.26 -14.97
CA GLU A 90 -6.05 11.78 -13.93
C GLU A 90 -5.89 10.96 -12.64
N LEU A 91 -5.61 11.62 -11.52
CA LEU A 91 -5.58 11.02 -10.19
C LEU A 91 -6.78 11.48 -9.38
N VAL A 92 -7.51 10.52 -8.83
CA VAL A 92 -8.70 10.77 -7.99
C VAL A 92 -8.51 10.10 -6.64
N PHE A 93 -8.65 10.89 -5.58
CA PHE A 93 -8.63 10.43 -4.19
C PHE A 93 -10.01 10.65 -3.58
N ILE A 94 -10.72 9.56 -3.26
CA ILE A 94 -12.13 9.65 -2.81
C ILE A 94 -12.25 10.41 -1.49
N LYS A 95 -11.26 10.24 -0.58
CA LYS A 95 -11.28 10.90 0.73
C LYS A 95 -10.66 12.30 0.72
N GLU A 96 -9.60 12.47 -0.06
CA GLU A 96 -8.85 13.71 -0.14
C GLU A 96 -9.08 14.38 -1.51
N THR A 97 -10.33 14.76 -1.80
CA THR A 97 -10.75 15.29 -3.11
C THR A 97 -10.05 16.59 -3.49
N HIS A 98 -9.58 17.36 -2.51
CA HIS A 98 -8.89 18.64 -2.72
C HIS A 98 -7.53 18.50 -3.42
N ILE A 99 -6.97 17.27 -3.50
CA ILE A 99 -5.71 16.99 -4.21
C ILE A 99 -5.92 16.18 -5.50
N ASN A 100 -7.15 16.05 -5.98
CA ASN A 100 -7.40 15.46 -7.29
C ASN A 100 -6.69 16.28 -8.36
N THR A 101 -6.19 15.62 -9.40
CA THR A 101 -5.50 16.31 -10.50
C THR A 101 -6.38 17.30 -11.24
N SER A 102 -7.70 17.10 -11.24
CA SER A 102 -8.66 18.08 -11.77
C SER A 102 -8.61 19.42 -11.04
N VAL A 103 -8.51 19.38 -9.69
CA VAL A 103 -8.39 20.61 -8.86
C VAL A 103 -7.06 21.31 -9.13
N TYR A 104 -5.98 20.54 -9.23
CA TYR A 104 -4.66 21.08 -9.56
C TYR A 104 -4.64 21.71 -10.96
N ARG A 105 -5.28 21.05 -11.95
CA ARG A 105 -5.40 21.58 -13.32
C ARG A 105 -6.30 22.81 -13.37
N GLU A 106 -7.36 22.87 -12.58
CA GLU A 106 -8.22 24.03 -12.47
C GLU A 106 -7.44 25.24 -11.90
N ALA A 107 -6.59 25.02 -10.88
CA ALA A 107 -5.71 26.06 -10.37
C ALA A 107 -4.73 26.57 -11.45
N LEU A 108 -4.20 25.67 -12.29
CA LEU A 108 -3.39 26.03 -13.46
C LEU A 108 -4.16 26.84 -14.51
N SER A 109 -5.41 26.45 -14.78
CA SER A 109 -6.24 27.12 -15.81
C SER A 109 -6.76 28.49 -15.36
N LYS A 110 -6.77 28.75 -14.06
CA LYS A 110 -7.12 30.04 -13.45
C LYS A 110 -5.95 31.03 -13.43
N GLN A 111 -4.82 30.69 -14.03
CA GLN A 111 -3.74 31.64 -14.20
C GLN A 111 -4.25 32.87 -14.96
N ILE A 112 -3.91 34.02 -14.46
CA ILE A 112 -4.26 35.32 -15.05
C ILE A 112 -3.37 35.49 -16.28
N ASP A 113 -3.92 35.21 -17.45
CA ASP A 113 -3.24 35.41 -18.75
C ASP A 113 -3.68 36.78 -19.36
N ILE A 114 -3.44 37.82 -18.58
CA ILE A 114 -3.71 39.20 -19.01
C ILE A 114 -2.38 39.93 -19.00
N SER A 115 -1.90 40.33 -20.16
CA SER A 115 -0.81 41.28 -20.23
C SER A 115 -1.40 42.70 -20.22
N ILE A 116 -1.03 43.49 -19.23
CA ILE A 116 -1.48 44.87 -19.11
C ILE A 116 -0.58 45.77 -19.97
N ASN A 117 -1.20 46.57 -20.83
CA ASN A 117 -0.50 47.54 -21.64
C ASN A 117 -1.25 48.89 -21.53
N THR A 118 -0.77 49.73 -20.63
CA THR A 118 -1.35 51.07 -20.37
C THR A 118 -0.65 52.17 -21.19
N GLY A 119 0.47 51.81 -21.86
CA GLY A 119 1.31 52.75 -22.58
C GLY A 119 2.42 53.38 -21.70
N ASP A 120 2.42 53.09 -20.38
CA ASP A 120 3.50 53.45 -19.46
C ASP A 120 4.30 52.18 -19.07
N ASN A 121 5.53 52.09 -19.55
CA ASN A 121 6.37 50.91 -19.34
C ASN A 121 6.62 50.61 -17.86
N ALA A 122 6.69 51.58 -16.99
CA ALA A 122 6.95 51.36 -15.54
C ALA A 122 5.73 50.72 -14.87
N THR A 123 4.53 51.23 -15.19
CA THR A 123 3.25 50.66 -14.70
C THR A 123 2.99 49.29 -15.26
N ASP A 124 3.24 49.05 -16.56
CA ASP A 124 3.04 47.77 -17.23
C ASP A 124 3.96 46.70 -16.65
N ASN A 125 5.23 47.03 -16.44
CA ASN A 125 6.19 46.08 -15.80
C ASN A 125 5.80 45.73 -14.36
N LEU A 126 5.37 46.69 -13.55
CA LEU A 126 4.91 46.44 -12.19
C LEU A 126 3.69 45.51 -12.19
N MET A 127 2.67 45.83 -12.99
CA MET A 127 1.42 45.05 -13.04
C MET A 127 1.67 43.60 -13.53
N ASN A 128 2.45 43.45 -14.59
CA ASN A 128 2.77 42.12 -15.10
C ASN A 128 3.59 41.31 -14.08
N THR A 129 4.54 41.94 -13.35
CA THR A 129 5.28 41.27 -12.28
C THR A 129 4.36 40.82 -11.13
N ILE A 130 3.35 41.61 -10.76
CA ILE A 130 2.36 41.24 -9.74
C ILE A 130 1.52 40.04 -10.22
N ILE A 131 1.09 40.04 -11.48
CA ILE A 131 0.32 38.92 -12.07
C ILE A 131 1.14 37.63 -12.08
N ASP A 132 2.39 37.68 -12.49
CA ASP A 132 3.31 36.54 -12.47
C ASP A 132 3.51 36.00 -11.05
N ALA A 133 3.70 36.89 -10.07
CA ALA A 133 3.84 36.53 -8.67
C ALA A 133 2.58 35.85 -8.12
N LEU A 134 1.38 36.33 -8.47
CA LEU A 134 0.12 35.74 -8.07
C LEU A 134 -0.07 34.35 -8.70
N ASN A 135 0.22 34.19 -9.99
CA ASN A 135 0.16 32.90 -10.68
C ASN A 135 1.11 31.89 -10.04
N LYS A 136 2.34 32.29 -9.75
CA LYS A 136 3.33 31.46 -9.04
C LYS A 136 2.84 31.05 -7.65
N PHE A 137 2.30 31.99 -6.89
CA PHE A 137 1.75 31.73 -5.56
C PHE A 137 0.63 30.68 -5.59
N GLN A 138 -0.31 30.78 -6.53
CA GLN A 138 -1.38 29.78 -6.69
C GLN A 138 -0.83 28.38 -6.96
N MET A 139 0.18 28.27 -7.80
CA MET A 139 0.86 27.02 -8.11
C MET A 139 1.55 26.43 -6.87
N ASP A 140 2.31 27.25 -6.15
CA ASP A 140 3.02 26.83 -4.95
C ASP A 140 2.02 26.40 -3.85
N LEU A 141 0.87 27.07 -3.74
CA LEU A 141 -0.19 26.68 -2.82
C LEU A 141 -0.79 25.31 -3.16
N ALA A 142 -1.08 25.05 -4.44
CA ALA A 142 -1.61 23.77 -4.89
C ALA A 142 -0.60 22.62 -4.65
N LYS A 143 0.69 22.83 -4.95
CA LYS A 143 1.76 21.88 -4.61
C LYS A 143 1.84 21.62 -3.11
N LYS A 144 1.74 22.68 -2.31
CA LYS A 144 1.78 22.57 -0.85
C LYS A 144 0.64 21.75 -0.27
N GLN A 145 -0.55 21.83 -0.84
CA GLN A 145 -1.68 21.00 -0.44
C GLN A 145 -1.42 19.51 -0.70
N ILE A 146 -0.82 19.17 -1.85
CA ILE A 146 -0.42 17.80 -2.19
C ILE A 146 0.62 17.29 -1.20
N GLU A 147 1.68 18.07 -0.93
CA GLU A 147 2.72 17.72 0.05
C GLU A 147 2.13 17.48 1.46
N LEU A 148 1.21 18.34 1.90
CA LEU A 148 0.56 18.20 3.20
C LEU A 148 -0.27 16.92 3.29
N ALA A 149 -1.02 16.56 2.24
CA ALA A 149 -1.83 15.35 2.23
C ALA A 149 -0.95 14.08 2.32
N PHE A 150 0.15 14.01 1.56
CA PHE A 150 1.10 12.91 1.67
C PHE A 150 1.85 12.92 3.01
N GLY A 151 2.21 14.10 3.53
CA GLY A 151 2.83 14.26 4.84
C GLY A 151 1.94 13.76 5.98
N GLN A 152 0.64 14.04 5.93
CA GLN A 152 -0.34 13.52 6.89
C GLN A 152 -0.43 11.99 6.83
N ALA A 153 -0.49 11.42 5.61
CA ALA A 153 -0.53 9.97 5.43
C ALA A 153 0.74 9.26 5.96
N GLN A 154 1.91 9.88 5.85
CA GLN A 154 3.14 9.39 6.45
C GLN A 154 3.10 9.49 7.97
N LYS A 155 2.70 10.64 8.52
CA LYS A 155 2.60 10.87 9.97
C LYS A 155 1.69 9.86 10.66
N GLU A 156 0.56 9.49 10.05
CA GLU A 156 -0.33 8.44 10.59
C GLU A 156 0.40 7.09 10.77
N VAL A 157 1.31 6.74 9.86
CA VAL A 157 2.11 5.51 9.96
C VAL A 157 3.14 5.62 11.07
N ASP A 158 3.83 6.75 11.15
CA ASP A 158 4.87 6.98 12.15
C ASP A 158 4.26 7.00 13.56
N ASP A 159 3.10 7.65 13.74
CA ASP A 159 2.34 7.65 15.00
C ASP A 159 1.87 6.24 15.39
N LEU A 160 1.44 5.43 14.42
CA LEU A 160 1.07 4.03 14.68
C LEU A 160 2.26 3.20 15.14
N HIS A 161 3.43 3.36 14.50
CA HIS A 161 4.67 2.70 14.90
C HIS A 161 5.08 3.12 16.31
N LYS A 162 5.03 4.43 16.61
CA LYS A 162 5.37 4.98 17.92
C LYS A 162 4.46 4.41 19.02
N ARG A 163 3.13 4.47 18.83
CA ARG A 163 2.16 3.89 19.79
C ARG A 163 2.38 2.38 20.00
N THR A 164 2.71 1.65 18.93
CA THR A 164 3.01 0.21 19.04
C THR A 164 4.27 -0.03 19.86
N SER A 165 5.33 0.74 19.64
CA SER A 165 6.58 0.65 20.40
C SER A 165 6.37 1.00 21.87
N GLU A 166 5.65 2.10 22.16
CA GLU A 166 5.29 2.51 23.52
C GLU A 166 4.42 1.46 24.24
N GLY A 167 3.47 0.86 23.51
CA GLY A 167 2.64 -0.23 24.03
C GLY A 167 3.44 -1.48 24.37
N ILE A 168 4.45 -1.84 23.57
CA ILE A 168 5.39 -2.94 23.83
C ILE A 168 6.22 -2.63 25.08
N GLU A 169 6.75 -1.42 25.20
CA GLU A 169 7.53 -1.02 26.36
C GLU A 169 6.70 -1.03 27.64
N THR A 170 5.49 -0.48 27.59
CA THR A 170 4.53 -0.53 28.72
C THR A 170 4.23 -1.99 29.13
N ALA A 171 4.08 -2.88 28.17
CA ALA A 171 3.85 -4.30 28.47
C ALA A 171 5.08 -4.96 29.11
N ARG A 172 6.30 -4.59 28.75
CA ARG A 172 7.55 -5.02 29.40
C ARG A 172 7.64 -4.53 30.84
N LEU A 173 7.38 -3.24 31.07
CA LEU A 173 7.38 -2.65 32.40
C LEU A 173 6.35 -3.31 33.32
N ASN A 174 5.21 -3.73 32.77
CA ASN A 174 4.18 -4.49 33.49
C ASN A 174 4.49 -5.99 33.63
N GLY A 175 5.73 -6.43 33.37
CA GLY A 175 6.16 -7.83 33.52
C GLY A 175 5.59 -8.79 32.47
N LYS A 176 4.94 -8.31 31.41
CA LYS A 176 4.44 -9.18 30.35
C LYS A 176 5.59 -9.66 29.47
N HIS A 177 5.68 -10.97 29.27
CA HIS A 177 6.63 -11.53 28.31
C HIS A 177 6.24 -11.16 26.88
N ILE A 178 7.16 -10.53 26.14
CA ILE A 178 6.96 -10.09 24.76
C ILE A 178 7.85 -10.92 23.83
N GLY A 179 7.24 -11.58 22.87
CA GLY A 179 7.92 -12.44 21.92
C GLY A 179 7.80 -13.92 22.26
N GLY A 180 8.60 -14.75 21.60
CA GLY A 180 8.63 -16.18 21.86
C GLY A 180 9.36 -16.51 23.15
N VAL A 181 8.86 -17.45 23.93
CA VAL A 181 9.57 -17.98 25.12
C VAL A 181 10.73 -18.83 24.63
N PRO A 182 11.98 -18.54 25.03
CA PRO A 182 13.12 -19.37 24.66
C PRO A 182 12.87 -20.84 25.05
N GLY A 183 13.14 -21.78 24.14
CA GLY A 183 12.92 -23.20 24.37
C GLY A 183 11.51 -23.73 24.21
N LYS A 184 10.48 -22.86 24.11
CA LYS A 184 9.11 -23.30 23.88
C LYS A 184 8.90 -23.64 22.40
N LYS A 185 8.65 -24.90 22.09
CA LYS A 185 8.30 -25.34 20.74
C LYS A 185 6.93 -24.77 20.34
N LEU A 186 6.89 -23.99 19.27
CA LEU A 186 5.66 -23.39 18.76
C LEU A 186 4.87 -24.46 17.97
N THR A 187 3.74 -24.88 18.51
CA THR A 187 2.82 -25.80 17.83
C THR A 187 1.75 -25.01 17.10
N THR A 188 1.83 -24.93 15.78
CA THR A 188 0.81 -24.28 14.93
C THR A 188 -0.30 -25.26 14.57
N LYS A 189 -1.51 -24.78 14.25
CA LYS A 189 -2.60 -25.63 13.71
C LYS A 189 -2.10 -26.47 12.53
N LYS A 190 -1.40 -25.84 11.58
CA LYS A 190 -0.83 -26.51 10.41
C LYS A 190 0.17 -27.62 10.79
N SER A 191 1.00 -27.42 11.83
CA SER A 191 1.93 -28.49 12.25
C SER A 191 1.21 -29.67 12.87
N LYS A 192 0.13 -29.44 13.62
CA LYS A 192 -0.71 -30.50 14.17
C LYS A 192 -1.40 -31.30 13.07
N GLU A 193 -2.04 -30.61 12.11
CA GLU A 193 -2.69 -31.24 10.96
C GLU A 193 -1.71 -32.09 10.17
N LYS A 194 -0.53 -31.55 9.86
CA LYS A 194 0.50 -32.27 9.11
C LYS A 194 1.12 -33.46 9.87
N LYS A 195 1.24 -33.37 11.19
CA LYS A 195 1.64 -34.52 12.01
C LYS A 195 0.60 -35.66 11.96
N ILE A 196 -0.70 -35.31 12.03
CA ILE A 196 -1.80 -36.29 11.91
C ILE A 196 -1.77 -36.96 10.52
N GLU A 197 -1.57 -36.18 9.44
CA GLU A 197 -1.44 -36.73 8.08
C GLU A 197 -0.24 -37.70 7.98
N ILE A 198 0.93 -37.36 8.55
CA ILE A 198 2.10 -38.25 8.58
C ILE A 198 1.79 -39.51 9.35
N GLN A 199 1.19 -39.40 10.53
CA GLN A 199 0.83 -40.57 11.37
C GLN A 199 -0.14 -41.50 10.66
N LYS A 200 -1.09 -40.95 9.89
CA LYS A 200 -2.11 -41.75 9.18
C LYS A 200 -1.55 -42.50 7.96
N HIS A 201 -0.58 -41.90 7.27
CA HIS A 201 -0.17 -42.40 5.94
C HIS A 201 1.22 -43.03 5.87
N SER A 202 2.14 -42.69 6.77
CA SER A 202 3.53 -43.20 6.76
C SER A 202 3.61 -44.63 7.26
N ILE A 203 4.38 -45.48 6.56
CA ILE A 203 4.65 -46.90 6.92
C ILE A 203 5.17 -46.99 8.35
N ASP A 204 5.99 -46.08 8.83
CA ASP A 204 6.55 -46.08 10.20
C ASP A 204 5.46 -46.02 11.29
N PHE A 205 4.26 -45.62 10.97
CA PHE A 205 3.12 -45.52 11.90
C PHE A 205 1.92 -46.39 11.48
N GLY A 206 2.17 -47.44 10.67
CA GLY A 206 1.13 -48.35 10.22
C GLY A 206 0.37 -47.96 8.99
N GLY A 207 0.78 -46.88 8.32
CA GLY A 207 0.23 -46.46 7.01
C GLY A 207 0.86 -47.25 5.84
N THR A 208 0.56 -46.81 4.62
CA THR A 208 0.94 -47.51 3.37
C THR A 208 1.99 -46.75 2.55
N LEU A 209 2.30 -45.50 2.86
CA LEU A 209 3.17 -44.64 2.05
C LEU A 209 4.60 -44.61 2.58
N ASN A 210 5.56 -44.71 1.66
CA ASN A 210 6.96 -44.45 1.95
C ASN A 210 7.19 -42.95 2.24
N ASP A 211 8.39 -42.59 2.74
CA ASP A 211 8.71 -41.21 3.14
C ASP A 211 8.60 -40.22 1.97
N VAL A 212 8.99 -40.61 0.76
CA VAL A 212 8.97 -39.74 -0.41
C VAL A 212 7.54 -39.42 -0.82
N ASP A 213 6.68 -40.43 -0.85
CA ASP A 213 5.28 -40.25 -1.23
C ASP A 213 4.49 -39.53 -0.13
N CYS A 214 4.80 -39.81 1.13
CA CYS A 214 4.22 -39.10 2.26
C CYS A 214 4.63 -37.60 2.27
N MET A 215 5.87 -37.26 1.91
CA MET A 215 6.29 -35.88 1.71
C MET A 215 5.54 -35.18 0.60
N LYS A 216 5.32 -35.86 -0.54
CA LYS A 216 4.53 -35.31 -1.67
C LYS A 216 3.07 -35.06 -1.25
N LEU A 217 2.46 -36.02 -0.57
CA LEU A 217 1.07 -35.92 -0.09
C LEU A 217 0.90 -34.76 0.89
N THR A 218 1.81 -34.62 1.87
CA THR A 218 1.74 -33.59 2.91
C THR A 218 2.20 -32.22 2.44
N GLY A 219 2.91 -32.12 1.29
CA GLY A 219 3.50 -30.90 0.77
C GLY A 219 4.59 -30.31 1.67
N LEU A 220 5.25 -31.14 2.48
CA LEU A 220 6.30 -30.72 3.40
C LEU A 220 7.69 -30.83 2.76
N SER A 221 8.57 -29.87 3.10
CA SER A 221 9.99 -30.01 2.77
C SER A 221 10.60 -31.18 3.56
N ARG A 222 11.65 -31.80 2.99
CA ARG A 222 12.38 -32.93 3.60
C ARG A 222 12.73 -32.69 5.08
N ASN A 223 13.32 -31.55 5.37
CA ASN A 223 13.74 -31.21 6.74
C ASN A 223 12.57 -31.11 7.72
N THR A 224 11.45 -30.50 7.28
CA THR A 224 10.24 -30.35 8.11
C THR A 224 9.56 -31.70 8.33
N TYR A 225 9.50 -32.54 7.29
CA TYR A 225 8.93 -33.89 7.37
C TYR A 225 9.67 -34.75 8.39
N TYR A 226 10.99 -34.89 8.28
CA TYR A 226 11.78 -35.69 9.22
C TYR A 226 11.82 -35.11 10.63
N LYS A 227 11.70 -33.81 10.79
CA LYS A 227 11.51 -33.17 12.10
C LYS A 227 10.21 -33.65 12.75
N TYR A 228 9.07 -33.56 12.01
CA TYR A 228 7.77 -33.99 12.54
C TYR A 228 7.73 -35.50 12.78
N LYS A 229 8.34 -36.28 11.91
CA LYS A 229 8.43 -37.74 12.08
C LYS A 229 9.20 -38.14 13.35
N ARG A 230 10.29 -37.44 13.66
CA ARG A 230 11.05 -37.64 14.92
C ARG A 230 10.24 -37.22 16.16
N GLU A 231 9.53 -36.11 16.06
CA GLU A 231 8.68 -35.65 17.16
C GLU A 231 7.54 -36.64 17.44
N LEU A 232 6.90 -37.20 16.40
CA LEU A 232 5.88 -38.23 16.55
C LEU A 232 6.40 -39.52 17.13
N LYS A 233 7.62 -39.98 16.73
CA LYS A 233 8.25 -41.17 17.33
C LYS A 233 8.56 -40.98 18.80
N SER A 234 8.97 -39.76 19.22
CA SER A 234 9.21 -39.47 20.63
C SER A 234 7.89 -39.40 21.44
N GLU A 235 6.84 -38.85 20.86
CA GLU A 235 5.48 -38.75 21.46
C GLU A 235 4.81 -40.15 21.68
N LEU A 236 5.22 -41.18 20.93
CA LEU A 236 4.71 -42.57 21.05
C LEU A 236 5.54 -43.44 21.99
N GLN A 237 6.71 -42.97 22.43
CA GLN A 237 7.60 -43.70 23.35
C GLN A 237 7.46 -43.22 24.82
N GLU A 238 6.69 -42.13 25.03
CA GLU A 238 6.26 -41.68 26.35
C GLU A 238 4.90 -42.27 26.70
#